data_270b6236a431e0b7fe28106df3a2594e
#
_entry.id   270b6236a431e0b7fe28106df3a2594e
#
_cell.length_a   1.000
_cell.length_b   1.000
_cell.length_c   1.000
_cell.angle_alpha   90.00
_cell.angle_beta   90.00
_cell.angle_gamma   90.00
#
_symmetry.space_group_name_H-M   'P 1'
#
loop_
_entity.id
_entity.type
_entity.pdbx_description
1 polymer ?
#
loop_
_entity_poly.entity_id
_entity_poly.type
_entity_poly.pdbx_seq_one_letter_code
_entity_poly.pdbx_strand_id
1 'polypeptide(L)'
;MNKLGFGFLRLPKVDDGYDWDTLNRMVDAYMAGGGNYFDTCYTYLEGNSDAGIKRCVADRKERSSFRLAQKLPGYSCKSDADLQRYFDESLVRCGVEYFDVLMLHCLTIKNYETAEKYDQFRFLREKKAAGLAKRIGFSFHGGASALDEILTKHPLLSRDSLYSNLQAP
;
A
#
# COMPACT_ATOMS: atom_id res chain seq x y z
N MET A 1 -18.45 1.87 -10.57
CA MET A 1 -17.27 1.90 -9.68
C MET A 1 -16.36 3.00 -10.18
N ASN A 2 -16.02 3.99 -9.34
CA ASN A 2 -15.06 5.03 -9.71
C ASN A 2 -13.68 4.37 -9.90
N LYS A 3 -13.03 4.64 -11.05
CA LYS A 3 -11.73 4.02 -11.40
C LYS A 3 -10.54 4.84 -10.90
N LEU A 4 -10.78 6.01 -10.30
CA LEU A 4 -9.74 6.89 -9.77
C LEU A 4 -9.44 6.54 -8.31
N GLY A 5 -8.15 6.36 -7.98
CA GLY A 5 -7.65 6.26 -6.61
C GLY A 5 -7.01 7.58 -6.16
N PHE A 6 -6.99 7.82 -4.85
CA PHE A 6 -6.36 8.99 -4.23
C PHE A 6 -5.06 8.57 -3.54
N GLY A 7 -3.93 9.02 -4.07
CA GLY A 7 -2.60 8.68 -3.55
C GLY A 7 -2.08 9.70 -2.54
N PHE A 8 -1.48 9.21 -1.46
CA PHE A 8 -0.93 10.02 -0.36
C PHE A 8 0.59 10.24 -0.45
N LEU A 9 1.19 10.05 -1.63
CA LEU A 9 2.62 10.30 -1.83
C LEU A 9 2.97 11.80 -1.89
N ARG A 10 2.09 12.62 -2.47
CA ARG A 10 2.33 14.06 -2.69
C ARG A 10 1.26 14.87 -1.99
N LEU A 11 1.50 15.15 -0.71
CA LEU A 11 0.58 15.93 0.11
C LEU A 11 0.79 17.43 -0.10
N PRO A 12 -0.26 18.26 0.02
CA PRO A 12 -0.12 19.70 0.00
C PRO A 12 0.76 20.17 1.17
N LYS A 13 1.58 21.17 0.93
CA LYS A 13 2.55 21.70 1.90
C LYS A 13 2.27 23.16 2.21
N VAL A 14 2.61 23.53 3.45
CA VAL A 14 2.68 24.92 3.94
C VAL A 14 3.95 25.04 4.77
N ASP A 15 4.76 26.07 4.53
CA ASP A 15 6.02 26.31 5.23
C ASP A 15 6.83 25.00 5.42
N ASP A 16 7.06 24.60 6.67
CA ASP A 16 7.83 23.41 7.03
C ASP A 16 6.94 22.16 7.27
N GLY A 17 5.66 22.20 6.91
CA GLY A 17 4.72 21.12 7.22
C GLY A 17 3.78 20.74 6.07
N TYR A 18 2.67 20.06 6.44
CA TYR A 18 1.62 19.67 5.54
C TYR A 18 0.36 20.49 5.78
N ASP A 19 -0.29 20.95 4.71
CA ASP A 19 -1.60 21.61 4.75
C ASP A 19 -2.71 20.58 4.94
N TRP A 20 -2.93 20.19 6.20
CA TRP A 20 -3.96 19.21 6.56
C TRP A 20 -5.38 19.68 6.23
N ASP A 21 -5.64 21.00 6.28
CA ASP A 21 -6.98 21.54 5.98
C ASP A 21 -7.26 21.46 4.48
N THR A 22 -6.27 21.76 3.64
CA THR A 22 -6.40 21.54 2.21
C THR A 22 -6.53 20.04 1.91
N LEU A 23 -5.74 19.17 2.53
CA LEU A 23 -5.87 17.73 2.33
C LEU A 23 -7.24 17.20 2.76
N ASN A 24 -7.80 17.68 3.87
CA ASN A 24 -9.14 17.35 4.31
C ASN A 24 -10.20 17.71 3.25
N ARG A 25 -10.13 18.92 2.69
CA ARG A 25 -11.04 19.36 1.61
C ARG A 25 -10.89 18.50 0.35
N MET A 26 -9.65 18.12 -0.01
CA MET A 26 -9.39 17.22 -1.15
C MET A 26 -10.00 15.84 -0.94
N VAL A 27 -9.83 15.25 0.25
CA VAL A 27 -10.43 13.96 0.62
C VAL A 27 -11.96 14.04 0.57
N ASP A 28 -12.55 15.10 1.14
CA ASP A 28 -13.99 15.29 1.15
C ASP A 28 -14.56 15.45 -0.28
N ALA A 29 -13.91 16.25 -1.12
CA ALA A 29 -14.29 16.41 -2.53
C ALA A 29 -14.18 15.11 -3.32
N TYR A 30 -13.08 14.34 -3.12
CA TYR A 30 -12.89 13.04 -3.77
C TYR A 30 -13.99 12.05 -3.38
N MET A 31 -14.33 11.96 -2.08
CA MET A 31 -15.38 11.07 -1.60
C MET A 31 -16.78 11.52 -2.03
N ALA A 32 -17.06 12.82 -2.04
CA ALA A 32 -18.32 13.36 -2.55
C ALA A 32 -18.51 13.05 -4.05
N GLY A 33 -17.42 12.98 -4.82
CA GLY A 33 -17.42 12.53 -6.21
C GLY A 33 -17.53 11.00 -6.40
N GLY A 34 -17.80 10.24 -5.33
CA GLY A 34 -17.94 8.78 -5.36
C GLY A 34 -16.63 8.01 -5.30
N GLY A 35 -15.50 8.70 -5.04
CA GLY A 35 -14.21 8.07 -4.80
C GLY A 35 -14.15 7.45 -3.40
N ASN A 36 -13.50 6.29 -3.28
CA ASN A 36 -13.36 5.61 -1.99
C ASN A 36 -12.08 4.77 -1.86
N TYR A 37 -11.12 4.90 -2.77
CA TYR A 37 -9.89 4.12 -2.76
C TYR A 37 -8.70 5.04 -2.46
N PHE A 38 -8.02 4.81 -1.33
CA PHE A 38 -6.84 5.53 -0.90
C PHE A 38 -5.60 4.64 -0.96
N ASP A 39 -4.47 5.23 -1.34
CA ASP A 39 -3.20 4.53 -1.52
C ASP A 39 -2.10 5.23 -0.73
N THR A 40 -1.38 4.46 0.08
CA THR A 40 -0.25 4.90 0.87
C THR A 40 0.90 3.90 0.82
N CYS A 41 1.98 4.20 1.51
CA CYS A 41 3.13 3.31 1.68
C CYS A 41 3.86 3.65 2.97
N TYR A 42 4.35 2.64 3.66
CA TYR A 42 5.12 2.75 4.89
C TYR A 42 6.27 3.78 4.81
N THR A 43 6.95 3.84 3.66
CA THR A 43 8.11 4.73 3.45
C THR A 43 7.76 6.11 2.89
N TYR A 44 6.51 6.35 2.48
CA TYR A 44 6.16 7.63 1.89
C TYR A 44 6.25 8.75 2.92
N LEU A 45 6.99 9.80 2.55
CA LEU A 45 7.13 11.00 3.37
C LEU A 45 7.57 10.69 4.82
N GLU A 46 8.46 9.68 4.98
CA GLU A 46 8.98 9.26 6.28
C GLU A 46 7.89 8.86 7.28
N GLY A 47 6.79 8.25 6.77
CA GLY A 47 5.61 7.85 7.54
C GLY A 47 4.52 8.92 7.64
N ASN A 48 4.75 10.16 7.18
CA ASN A 48 3.71 11.20 7.19
C ASN A 48 2.56 10.91 6.24
N SER A 49 2.75 10.07 5.21
CA SER A 49 1.68 9.57 4.36
C SER A 49 0.67 8.75 5.17
N ASP A 50 1.15 7.81 5.97
CA ASP A 50 0.31 6.97 6.86
C ASP A 50 -0.38 7.83 7.94
N ALA A 51 0.34 8.80 8.53
CA ALA A 51 -0.24 9.75 9.48
C ALA A 51 -1.32 10.64 8.82
N GLY A 52 -1.14 10.99 7.55
CA GLY A 52 -2.13 11.70 6.75
C GLY A 52 -3.39 10.85 6.51
N ILE A 53 -3.25 9.55 6.22
CA ILE A 53 -4.38 8.62 6.15
C ILE A 53 -5.14 8.61 7.48
N LYS A 54 -4.44 8.45 8.60
CA LYS A 54 -5.08 8.48 9.91
C LYS A 54 -5.87 9.77 10.11
N ARG A 55 -5.20 10.91 10.00
CA ARG A 55 -5.75 12.23 10.30
C ARG A 55 -6.89 12.64 9.37
N CYS A 56 -6.73 12.40 8.05
CA CYS A 56 -7.64 12.94 7.05
C CYS A 56 -8.70 11.96 6.56
N VAL A 57 -8.51 10.66 6.82
CA VAL A 57 -9.43 9.61 6.39
C VAL A 57 -9.94 8.80 7.59
N ALA A 58 -9.08 8.05 8.28
CA ALA A 58 -9.51 7.06 9.27
C ALA A 58 -10.21 7.68 10.49
N ASP A 59 -9.68 8.79 11.02
CA ASP A 59 -10.28 9.48 12.19
C ASP A 59 -11.57 10.26 11.83
N ARG A 60 -11.89 10.42 10.53
CA ARG A 60 -13.00 11.27 10.05
C ARG A 60 -14.11 10.52 9.33
N LYS A 61 -13.85 9.31 8.87
CA LYS A 61 -14.74 8.55 7.98
C LYS A 61 -14.97 7.15 8.55
N GLU A 62 -16.21 6.67 8.41
CA GLU A 62 -16.53 5.28 8.74
C GLU A 62 -15.63 4.31 7.96
N ARG A 63 -15.04 3.31 8.66
CA ARG A 63 -14.09 2.35 8.05
C ARG A 63 -14.65 1.64 6.82
N SER A 64 -15.96 1.38 6.81
CA SER A 64 -16.65 0.73 5.70
C SER A 64 -16.84 1.62 4.46
N SER A 65 -16.70 2.95 4.62
CA SER A 65 -16.91 3.91 3.53
C SER A 65 -15.71 4.05 2.59
N PHE A 66 -14.54 3.52 2.97
CA PHE A 66 -13.33 3.63 2.16
C PHE A 66 -12.54 2.31 2.08
N ARG A 67 -11.70 2.23 1.07
CA ARG A 67 -10.72 1.17 0.85
C ARG A 67 -9.33 1.75 0.97
N LEU A 68 -8.46 1.05 1.69
CA LEU A 68 -7.08 1.48 1.92
C LEU A 68 -6.11 0.43 1.38
N ALA A 69 -5.21 0.89 0.51
CA ALA A 69 -4.08 0.14 0.03
C ALA A 69 -2.80 0.57 0.76
N GLN A 70 -2.06 -0.40 1.30
CA GLN A 70 -0.77 -0.21 1.95
C GLN A 70 0.31 -0.98 1.20
N LYS A 71 1.52 -0.39 1.14
CA LYS A 71 2.71 -1.01 0.58
C LYS A 71 3.81 -1.12 1.63
N LEU A 72 4.33 -2.33 1.83
CA LEU A 72 5.40 -2.62 2.78
C LEU A 72 6.76 -2.69 2.07
N PRO A 73 7.82 -2.10 2.65
CA PRO A 73 9.15 -2.06 2.04
C PRO A 73 9.90 -3.39 2.22
N GLY A 74 9.40 -4.47 1.61
CA GLY A 74 9.99 -5.80 1.68
C GLY A 74 11.47 -5.84 1.27
N TYR A 75 11.88 -4.95 0.35
CA TYR A 75 13.27 -4.80 -0.08
C TYR A 75 14.22 -4.31 1.03
N SER A 76 13.70 -3.73 2.10
CA SER A 76 14.48 -3.23 3.24
C SER A 76 14.60 -4.26 4.37
N CYS A 77 13.97 -5.42 4.26
CA CYS A 77 14.05 -6.47 5.29
C CYS A 77 15.45 -7.02 5.42
N LYS A 78 15.89 -7.18 6.66
CA LYS A 78 17.16 -7.80 7.07
C LYS A 78 16.92 -9.06 7.91
N SER A 79 15.69 -9.28 8.34
CA SER A 79 15.23 -10.43 9.13
C SER A 79 13.78 -10.78 8.77
N ASP A 80 13.34 -11.98 9.16
CA ASP A 80 11.96 -12.44 8.99
C ASP A 80 10.96 -11.58 9.80
N ALA A 81 11.42 -10.98 10.90
CA ALA A 81 10.57 -10.16 11.77
C ALA A 81 10.30 -8.74 11.21
N ASP A 82 11.10 -8.26 10.26
CA ASP A 82 11.00 -6.88 9.80
C ASP A 82 9.67 -6.60 9.08
N LEU A 83 9.20 -7.53 8.26
CA LEU A 83 7.96 -7.33 7.53
C LEU A 83 6.74 -7.30 8.46
N GLN A 84 6.77 -8.12 9.53
CA GLN A 84 5.75 -8.08 10.58
C GLN A 84 5.76 -6.73 11.29
N ARG A 85 6.93 -6.24 11.68
CA ARG A 85 7.07 -4.92 12.31
C ARG A 85 6.54 -3.80 11.42
N TYR A 86 6.90 -3.77 10.13
CA TYR A 86 6.38 -2.76 9.19
C TYR A 86 4.86 -2.83 9.05
N PHE A 87 4.30 -4.03 9.05
CA PHE A 87 2.85 -4.23 8.98
C PHE A 87 2.16 -3.68 10.23
N ASP A 88 2.62 -4.04 11.43
CA ASP A 88 2.03 -3.63 12.69
C ASP A 88 2.13 -2.10 12.88
N GLU A 89 3.29 -1.52 12.59
CA GLU A 89 3.47 -0.07 12.61
C GLU A 89 2.55 0.64 11.61
N SER A 90 2.34 0.07 10.42
CA SER A 90 1.43 0.65 9.41
C SER A 90 -0.03 0.68 9.89
N LEU A 91 -0.50 -0.37 10.55
CA LEU A 91 -1.85 -0.38 11.14
C LEU A 91 -2.02 0.76 12.15
N VAL A 92 -1.03 0.92 13.06
CA VAL A 92 -1.05 1.98 14.08
C VAL A 92 -0.98 3.37 13.43
N ARG A 93 -0.05 3.57 12.49
CA ARG A 93 0.14 4.87 11.81
C ARG A 93 -1.07 5.29 11.00
N CYS A 94 -1.71 4.35 10.30
CA CYS A 94 -2.92 4.60 9.52
C CYS A 94 -4.19 4.67 10.38
N GLY A 95 -4.16 4.18 11.62
CA GLY A 95 -5.32 4.14 12.51
C GLY A 95 -6.39 3.15 12.02
N VAL A 96 -6.00 1.99 11.52
CA VAL A 96 -6.91 0.97 10.99
C VAL A 96 -6.58 -0.42 11.53
N GLU A 97 -7.55 -1.33 11.51
CA GLU A 97 -7.39 -2.71 11.98
C GLU A 97 -7.04 -3.69 10.85
N TYR A 98 -7.27 -3.31 9.60
CA TYR A 98 -6.98 -4.10 8.41
C TYR A 98 -6.76 -3.21 7.18
N PHE A 99 -6.10 -3.76 6.17
CA PHE A 99 -6.00 -3.13 4.84
C PHE A 99 -6.93 -3.82 3.83
N ASP A 100 -7.53 -3.05 2.93
CA ASP A 100 -8.26 -3.64 1.81
C ASP A 100 -7.31 -4.25 0.77
N VAL A 101 -6.14 -3.65 0.60
CA VAL A 101 -5.06 -4.16 -0.25
C VAL A 101 -3.72 -4.04 0.49
N LEU A 102 -2.99 -5.14 0.61
CA LEU A 102 -1.64 -5.17 1.18
C LEU A 102 -0.65 -5.61 0.11
N MET A 103 0.39 -4.83 -0.10
CA MET A 103 1.34 -5.05 -1.19
C MET A 103 2.80 -5.08 -0.72
N LEU A 104 3.64 -5.87 -1.39
CA LEU A 104 5.08 -5.63 -1.39
C LEU A 104 5.39 -4.42 -2.27
N HIS A 105 6.19 -3.49 -1.75
CA HIS A 105 6.56 -2.27 -2.46
C HIS A 105 7.73 -2.48 -3.40
N CYS A 106 7.61 -1.92 -4.61
CA CYS A 106 8.74 -1.72 -5.51
C CYS A 106 9.49 -3.01 -5.88
N LEU A 107 8.75 -4.08 -6.27
CA LEU A 107 9.41 -5.28 -6.77
C LEU A 107 10.14 -4.98 -8.09
N THR A 108 11.40 -5.38 -8.11
CA THR A 108 12.30 -5.49 -9.27
C THR A 108 12.91 -6.87 -9.21
N ILE A 109 13.68 -7.29 -10.21
CA ILE A 109 14.44 -8.57 -10.16
C ILE A 109 15.26 -8.63 -8.86
N LYS A 110 15.99 -7.56 -8.52
CA LYS A 110 16.84 -7.51 -7.32
C LYS A 110 16.04 -7.60 -6.03
N ASN A 111 14.92 -6.90 -5.95
CA ASN A 111 14.09 -6.90 -4.73
C ASN A 111 13.29 -8.20 -4.59
N TYR A 112 13.03 -8.89 -5.67
CA TYR A 112 12.39 -10.19 -5.69
C TYR A 112 13.23 -11.26 -4.97
N GLU A 113 14.57 -11.25 -5.13
CA GLU A 113 15.46 -12.15 -4.39
C GLU A 113 15.30 -11.99 -2.86
N THR A 114 15.15 -10.75 -2.39
CA THR A 114 14.88 -10.47 -0.98
C THR A 114 13.50 -10.98 -0.54
N ALA A 115 12.49 -10.84 -1.41
CA ALA A 115 11.15 -11.32 -1.14
C ALA A 115 11.08 -12.85 -1.02
N GLU A 116 11.81 -13.56 -1.88
CA GLU A 116 11.95 -15.03 -1.80
C GLU A 116 12.74 -15.46 -0.56
N LYS A 117 13.89 -14.81 -0.30
CA LYS A 117 14.74 -15.12 0.86
C LYS A 117 14.00 -15.09 2.18
N TYR A 118 13.11 -14.14 2.38
CA TYR A 118 12.34 -13.95 3.62
C TYR A 118 10.88 -14.41 3.49
N ASP A 119 10.56 -15.22 2.47
CA ASP A 119 9.22 -15.80 2.23
C ASP A 119 8.07 -14.78 2.37
N GLN A 120 8.29 -13.57 1.81
CA GLN A 120 7.38 -12.44 1.99
C GLN A 120 6.01 -12.68 1.33
N PHE A 121 5.94 -13.51 0.32
CA PHE A 121 4.67 -13.89 -0.31
C PHE A 121 3.83 -14.80 0.59
N ARG A 122 4.47 -15.66 1.40
CA ARG A 122 3.78 -16.41 2.45
C ARG A 122 3.23 -15.49 3.51
N PHE A 123 4.01 -14.51 3.97
CA PHE A 123 3.55 -13.48 4.90
C PHE A 123 2.27 -12.79 4.40
N LEU A 124 2.22 -12.33 3.14
CA LEU A 124 1.01 -11.71 2.58
C LEU A 124 -0.19 -12.69 2.61
N ARG A 125 0.02 -13.95 2.25
CA ARG A 125 -1.05 -14.98 2.30
C ARG A 125 -1.57 -15.20 3.72
N GLU A 126 -0.68 -15.24 4.71
CA GLU A 126 -1.05 -15.37 6.13
C GLU A 126 -1.88 -14.16 6.60
N LYS A 127 -1.50 -12.93 6.23
CA LYS A 127 -2.30 -11.74 6.55
C LYS A 127 -3.68 -11.77 5.88
N LYS A 128 -3.77 -12.27 4.65
CA LYS A 128 -5.06 -12.46 3.98
C LYS A 128 -5.90 -13.53 4.68
N ALA A 129 -5.33 -14.67 5.01
CA ALA A 129 -6.03 -15.74 5.71
C ALA A 129 -6.53 -15.32 7.11
N ALA A 130 -5.77 -14.47 7.79
CA ALA A 130 -6.15 -13.89 9.09
C ALA A 130 -7.20 -12.75 8.99
N GLY A 131 -7.63 -12.37 7.78
CA GLY A 131 -8.58 -11.27 7.58
C GLY A 131 -8.00 -9.86 7.74
N LEU A 132 -6.67 -9.75 7.96
CA LEU A 132 -5.97 -8.48 8.13
C LEU A 132 -5.63 -7.79 6.80
N ALA A 133 -5.78 -8.50 5.68
CA ALA A 133 -5.73 -7.97 4.33
C ALA A 133 -6.83 -8.64 3.50
N LYS A 134 -7.69 -7.87 2.81
CA LYS A 134 -8.73 -8.44 1.94
C LYS A 134 -8.15 -8.93 0.62
N ARG A 135 -7.18 -8.19 0.07
CA ARG A 135 -6.44 -8.52 -1.15
C ARG A 135 -4.96 -8.35 -0.92
N ILE A 136 -4.17 -9.10 -1.66
CA ILE A 136 -2.70 -9.04 -1.57
C ILE A 136 -2.11 -8.86 -2.97
N GLY A 137 -0.92 -8.24 -3.04
CA GLY A 137 -0.27 -7.98 -4.32
C GLY A 137 1.13 -7.40 -4.17
N PHE A 138 1.60 -6.77 -5.21
CA PHE A 138 2.88 -6.04 -5.20
C PHE A 138 2.84 -4.87 -6.19
N SER A 139 3.65 -3.85 -5.95
CA SER A 139 3.98 -2.85 -6.94
C SER A 139 5.25 -3.27 -7.67
N PHE A 140 5.27 -3.13 -9.00
CA PHE A 140 6.33 -3.65 -9.84
C PHE A 140 6.99 -2.56 -10.68
N HIS A 141 8.33 -2.61 -10.73
CA HIS A 141 9.17 -1.71 -11.53
C HIS A 141 10.27 -2.53 -12.22
N GLY A 142 9.92 -3.19 -13.31
CA GLY A 142 10.85 -4.02 -14.06
C GLY A 142 10.31 -4.41 -15.43
N GLY A 143 11.05 -5.26 -16.15
CA GLY A 143 10.68 -5.73 -17.48
C GLY A 143 9.60 -6.83 -17.45
N ALA A 144 8.94 -7.03 -18.58
CA ALA A 144 7.82 -7.97 -18.71
C ALA A 144 8.19 -9.42 -18.34
N SER A 145 9.39 -9.88 -18.71
CA SER A 145 9.85 -11.25 -18.40
C SER A 145 9.96 -11.51 -16.89
N ALA A 146 10.44 -10.53 -16.12
CA ALA A 146 10.51 -10.67 -14.67
C ALA A 146 9.12 -10.66 -14.03
N LEU A 147 8.19 -9.87 -14.57
CA LEU A 147 6.80 -9.88 -14.12
C LEU A 147 6.15 -11.24 -14.37
N ASP A 148 6.35 -11.81 -15.56
CA ASP A 148 5.82 -13.12 -15.94
C ASP A 148 6.38 -14.23 -15.04
N GLU A 149 7.67 -14.20 -14.72
CA GLU A 149 8.30 -15.12 -13.77
C GLU A 149 7.64 -15.05 -12.38
N ILE A 150 7.48 -13.85 -11.82
CA ILE A 150 6.87 -13.65 -10.50
C ILE A 150 5.43 -14.16 -10.49
N LEU A 151 4.64 -13.83 -11.51
CA LEU A 151 3.24 -14.24 -11.59
C LEU A 151 3.09 -15.76 -11.80
N THR A 152 4.01 -16.38 -12.52
CA THR A 152 4.02 -17.84 -12.72
C THR A 152 4.33 -18.57 -11.41
N LYS A 153 5.29 -18.07 -10.63
CA LYS A 153 5.65 -18.67 -9.34
C LYS A 153 4.61 -18.38 -8.24
N HIS A 154 3.89 -17.26 -8.34
CA HIS A 154 2.91 -16.83 -7.33
C HIS A 154 1.53 -16.58 -7.95
N PRO A 155 0.85 -17.59 -8.50
CA PRO A 155 -0.38 -17.42 -9.29
C PRO A 155 -1.57 -16.85 -8.52
N LEU A 156 -1.57 -16.94 -7.17
CA LEU A 156 -2.62 -16.36 -6.33
C LEU A 156 -2.59 -14.82 -6.29
N LEU A 157 -1.45 -14.22 -6.64
CA LEU A 157 -1.32 -12.76 -6.72
C LEU A 157 -1.94 -12.20 -8.01
N SER A 158 -1.98 -12.98 -9.09
CA SER A 158 -2.47 -12.55 -10.40
C SER A 158 -3.99 -12.31 -10.46
N ARG A 159 -4.75 -12.92 -9.54
CA ARG A 159 -6.23 -12.83 -9.52
C ARG A 159 -6.75 -11.69 -8.64
N ASP A 160 -5.97 -11.18 -7.69
CA ASP A 160 -6.49 -10.34 -6.62
C ASP A 160 -6.02 -8.88 -6.62
N SER A 161 -4.86 -8.53 -7.12
CA SER A 161 -4.44 -7.12 -7.28
C SER A 161 -3.06 -7.01 -7.89
N LEU A 162 -2.97 -6.57 -9.11
CA LEU A 162 -1.75 -6.05 -9.73
C LEU A 162 -1.81 -4.53 -9.74
N TYR A 163 -0.88 -3.89 -9.07
CA TYR A 163 -0.56 -2.50 -9.32
C TYR A 163 0.80 -2.47 -10.03
N SER A 164 0.80 -2.36 -11.35
CA SER A 164 2.03 -2.19 -12.10
C SER A 164 2.10 -0.78 -12.66
N ASN A 165 3.14 -0.03 -12.31
CA ASN A 165 3.62 1.03 -13.17
C ASN A 165 4.54 0.37 -14.20
N LEU A 166 3.99 -0.08 -15.31
CA LEU A 166 4.78 -0.39 -16.49
C LEU A 166 5.34 0.95 -16.98
N GLN A 167 6.59 1.24 -16.66
CA GLN A 167 7.32 2.23 -17.43
C GLN A 167 7.62 1.58 -18.78
N ALA A 168 7.05 2.15 -19.82
CA ALA A 168 7.47 1.85 -21.18
C ALA A 168 8.97 2.18 -21.33
N PRO A 169 9.71 1.41 -22.15
CA PRO A 169 11.12 1.64 -22.43
C PRO A 169 11.37 3.03 -22.99
#